data_d6e6e75b08b549f3abcf16be075e96cb
#
_entry.id   d6e6e75b08b549f3abcf16be075e96cb
#
_cell.length_a   1.000
_cell.length_b   1.000
_cell.length_c   1.000
_cell.angle_alpha   90.00
_cell.angle_beta   90.00
_cell.angle_gamma   90.00
#
_symmetry.space_group_name_H-M   'P 1'
#
loop_
_entity.id
_entity.type
_entity.pdbx_description
1 polymer ?
#
loop_
_entity_poly.entity_id
_entity_poly.type
_entity_poly.pdbx_seq_one_letter_code
_entity_poly.pdbx_strand_id
1 'polypeptide(L)'
;MAPARRLLAVLAHPDDESLGFGGTLAKYASADVEVFLVTATRGNAGRYRGLARGDPQHPGRSALGQIREAELRAAASVLGIQEVSLLDYEDGHLEAANAREIVARIARELRRVRPHVVVSFGPDGGYGHPDHIAISQFTTAAIVAAADGEFIGDDLATQRPHSVSKLYYQAWPESTWSAYEAGIQKLSSTVDGIERIATAWPDW
;
A
#
# COMPACT_ATOMS: atom_id res chain seq x y z
N MET A 1 -26.13 10.87 15.91
CA MET A 1 -25.60 10.47 14.59
C MET A 1 -24.76 9.22 14.77
N ALA A 2 -24.88 8.22 13.93
CA ALA A 2 -23.96 7.08 13.96
C ALA A 2 -22.53 7.56 13.68
N PRO A 3 -21.50 6.99 14.33
CA PRO A 3 -20.12 7.37 14.06
C PRO A 3 -19.79 7.13 12.59
N ALA A 4 -19.00 8.03 11.99
CA ALA A 4 -18.56 7.91 10.62
C ALA A 4 -17.80 6.59 10.41
N ARG A 5 -18.12 5.87 9.34
CA ARG A 5 -17.38 4.66 8.97
C ARG A 5 -16.04 5.06 8.36
N ARG A 6 -14.98 4.31 8.67
CA ARG A 6 -13.63 4.60 8.22
C ARG A 6 -13.00 3.39 7.56
N LEU A 7 -12.37 3.64 6.41
CA LEU A 7 -11.56 2.70 5.66
C LEU A 7 -10.15 3.25 5.56
N LEU A 8 -9.15 2.43 5.86
CA LEU A 8 -7.74 2.75 5.68
C LEU A 8 -7.13 1.78 4.66
N ALA A 9 -6.53 2.33 3.61
CA ALA A 9 -5.64 1.58 2.73
C ALA A 9 -4.20 1.71 3.24
N VAL A 10 -3.46 0.59 3.32
CA VAL A 10 -2.04 0.55 3.68
C VAL A 10 -1.29 -0.11 2.54
N LEU A 11 -0.52 0.68 1.79
CA LEU A 11 0.05 0.31 0.50
C LEU A 11 1.55 0.62 0.45
N ALA A 12 2.26 0.10 -0.55
CA ALA A 12 3.70 0.23 -0.66
C ALA A 12 4.14 1.52 -1.37
N HIS A 13 3.53 1.82 -2.53
CA HIS A 13 4.01 2.90 -3.42
C HIS A 13 2.90 3.86 -3.84
N PRO A 14 3.23 5.10 -4.24
CA PRO A 14 2.35 5.93 -5.03
C PRO A 14 2.02 5.23 -6.36
N ASP A 15 0.78 5.12 -6.71
CA ASP A 15 0.07 4.44 -7.81
C ASP A 15 -0.73 3.19 -7.38
N ASP A 16 -0.35 2.50 -6.34
CA ASP A 16 -1.07 1.33 -5.82
C ASP A 16 -2.54 1.67 -5.52
N GLU A 17 -2.78 2.84 -4.93
CA GLU A 17 -4.14 3.31 -4.61
C GLU A 17 -5.02 3.45 -5.85
N SER A 18 -4.41 3.82 -6.96
CA SER A 18 -5.12 4.04 -8.24
C SER A 18 -5.27 2.75 -9.03
N LEU A 19 -4.18 1.99 -9.18
CA LEU A 19 -4.12 0.79 -10.03
C LEU A 19 -4.82 -0.42 -9.40
N GLY A 20 -4.63 -0.61 -8.08
CA GLY A 20 -5.13 -1.79 -7.38
C GLY A 20 -6.45 -1.57 -6.65
N PHE A 21 -6.67 -0.38 -6.12
CA PHE A 21 -7.74 -0.11 -5.18
C PHE A 21 -8.66 1.05 -5.60
N GLY A 22 -8.36 1.79 -6.67
CA GLY A 22 -9.01 3.06 -7.02
C GLY A 22 -10.52 2.97 -7.10
N GLY A 23 -11.06 1.96 -7.79
CA GLY A 23 -12.50 1.74 -7.88
C GLY A 23 -13.15 1.48 -6.51
N THR A 24 -12.47 0.73 -5.64
CA THR A 24 -12.95 0.43 -4.28
C THR A 24 -12.94 1.70 -3.41
N LEU A 25 -11.83 2.43 -3.39
CA LEU A 25 -11.67 3.64 -2.57
C LEU A 25 -12.67 4.71 -2.97
N ALA A 26 -12.80 5.00 -4.27
CA ALA A 26 -13.77 5.97 -4.80
C ALA A 26 -15.21 5.56 -4.50
N LYS A 27 -15.55 4.27 -4.64
CA LYS A 27 -16.88 3.75 -4.32
C LYS A 27 -17.25 4.00 -2.86
N TYR A 28 -16.34 3.70 -1.93
CA TYR A 28 -16.63 3.89 -0.50
C TYR A 28 -16.62 5.35 -0.10
N ALA A 29 -15.73 6.18 -0.66
CA ALA A 29 -15.75 7.62 -0.45
C ALA A 29 -17.07 8.25 -0.90
N SER A 30 -17.62 7.84 -2.07
CA SER A 30 -18.93 8.31 -2.56
C SER A 30 -20.13 7.80 -1.76
N ALA A 31 -19.92 6.82 -0.86
CA ALA A 31 -20.92 6.26 0.04
C ALA A 31 -20.76 6.75 1.49
N ASP A 32 -20.25 7.96 1.69
CA ASP A 32 -20.05 8.61 2.98
C ASP A 32 -19.14 7.82 3.95
N VAL A 33 -18.19 7.06 3.42
CA VAL A 33 -17.11 6.45 4.20
C VAL A 33 -15.89 7.37 4.18
N GLU A 34 -15.36 7.71 5.34
CA GLU A 34 -14.09 8.41 5.44
C GLU A 34 -12.95 7.48 5.02
N VAL A 35 -12.28 7.80 3.91
CA VAL A 35 -11.19 7.00 3.33
C VAL A 35 -9.84 7.64 3.61
N PHE A 36 -8.91 6.84 4.10
CA PHE A 36 -7.54 7.24 4.44
C PHE A 36 -6.54 6.35 3.73
N LEU A 37 -5.33 6.86 3.51
CA LEU A 37 -4.25 6.15 2.86
C LEU A 37 -2.94 6.29 3.64
N VAL A 38 -2.28 5.16 3.88
CA VAL A 38 -0.88 5.08 4.27
C VAL A 38 -0.11 4.49 3.09
N THR A 39 0.95 5.18 2.66
CA THR A 39 1.87 4.72 1.63
C THR A 39 3.27 4.60 2.23
N ALA A 40 3.90 3.42 2.13
CA ALA A 40 5.16 3.15 2.82
C ALA A 40 6.34 3.90 2.25
N THR A 41 6.42 4.05 0.92
CA THR A 41 7.54 4.66 0.21
C THR A 41 7.11 5.83 -0.67
N ARG A 42 8.06 6.53 -1.27
CA ARG A 42 7.79 7.56 -2.29
C ARG A 42 7.81 7.02 -3.71
N GLY A 43 8.00 5.72 -3.92
CA GLY A 43 8.10 5.12 -5.25
C GLY A 43 9.27 5.66 -6.08
N ASN A 44 10.35 6.11 -5.43
CA ASN A 44 11.43 6.84 -6.08
C ASN A 44 12.53 5.93 -6.66
N ALA A 45 12.35 4.63 -6.59
CA ALA A 45 13.17 3.65 -7.28
C ALA A 45 12.62 3.25 -8.66
N GLY A 46 11.44 3.73 -9.02
CA GLY A 46 10.76 3.40 -10.27
C GLY A 46 11.36 4.05 -11.52
N ARG A 47 10.72 3.78 -12.66
CA ARG A 47 11.00 4.46 -13.94
C ARG A 47 10.28 5.81 -13.99
N TYR A 48 10.81 6.73 -14.80
CA TYR A 48 10.14 7.98 -15.09
C TYR A 48 9.75 8.04 -16.56
N ARG A 49 8.47 8.03 -16.89
CA ARG A 49 7.95 8.05 -18.27
C ARG A 49 8.62 7.00 -19.18
N GLY A 50 8.82 5.79 -18.63
CA GLY A 50 9.50 4.71 -19.34
C GLY A 50 11.03 4.73 -19.28
N LEU A 51 11.65 5.86 -18.87
CA LEU A 51 13.10 5.99 -18.73
C LEU A 51 13.60 5.19 -17.51
N ALA A 52 14.67 4.44 -17.70
CA ALA A 52 15.33 3.72 -16.61
C ALA A 52 16.16 4.67 -15.73
N ARG A 53 16.46 4.26 -14.49
CA ARG A 53 17.23 5.09 -13.51
C ARG A 53 18.59 5.61 -14.01
N GLY A 54 19.25 4.92 -14.93
CA GLY A 54 20.53 5.33 -15.51
C GLY A 54 20.43 6.23 -16.72
N ASP A 55 19.22 6.56 -17.19
CA ASP A 55 19.01 7.42 -18.33
C ASP A 55 19.36 8.87 -17.97
N PRO A 56 20.13 9.59 -18.80
CA PRO A 56 20.48 11.01 -18.55
C PRO A 56 19.28 11.95 -18.40
N GLN A 57 18.11 11.56 -18.93
CA GLN A 57 16.87 12.34 -18.84
C GLN A 57 16.01 11.93 -17.63
N HIS A 58 16.44 10.92 -16.86
CA HIS A 58 15.74 10.53 -15.62
C HIS A 58 15.98 11.59 -14.53
N PRO A 59 14.96 12.10 -13.82
CA PRO A 59 15.10 13.18 -12.86
C PRO A 59 15.94 12.85 -11.62
N GLY A 60 16.27 11.56 -11.42
CA GLY A 60 16.91 11.07 -10.21
C GLY A 60 15.92 10.79 -9.07
N ARG A 61 16.38 10.03 -8.06
CA ARG A 61 15.49 9.51 -6.99
C ARG A 61 14.77 10.63 -6.23
N SER A 62 15.48 11.69 -5.83
CA SER A 62 14.90 12.76 -5.02
C SER A 62 13.78 13.49 -5.76
N ALA A 63 14.04 13.92 -7.01
CA ALA A 63 13.04 14.62 -7.81
C ALA A 63 11.87 13.70 -8.19
N LEU A 64 12.15 12.43 -8.51
CA LEU A 64 11.09 11.45 -8.80
C LEU A 64 10.17 11.25 -7.59
N GLY A 65 10.71 11.15 -6.37
CA GLY A 65 9.91 11.03 -5.16
C GLY A 65 8.97 12.22 -4.94
N GLN A 66 9.43 13.45 -5.23
CA GLN A 66 8.59 14.64 -5.16
C GLN A 66 7.48 14.64 -6.23
N ILE A 67 7.82 14.24 -7.46
CA ILE A 67 6.86 14.13 -8.56
C ILE A 67 5.77 13.12 -8.18
N ARG A 68 6.16 11.91 -7.75
CA ARG A 68 5.21 10.85 -7.41
C ARG A 68 4.36 11.18 -6.17
N GLU A 69 4.92 11.88 -5.19
CA GLU A 69 4.11 12.39 -4.08
C GLU A 69 3.04 13.38 -4.57
N ALA A 70 3.38 14.28 -5.48
CA ALA A 70 2.41 15.23 -6.03
C ALA A 70 1.31 14.51 -6.83
N GLU A 71 1.68 13.50 -7.63
CA GLU A 71 0.74 12.65 -8.38
C GLU A 71 -0.18 11.87 -7.42
N LEU A 72 0.37 11.27 -6.36
CA LEU A 72 -0.37 10.57 -5.32
C LEU A 72 -1.42 11.47 -4.64
N ARG A 73 -1.03 12.69 -4.28
CA ARG A 73 -1.96 13.64 -3.64
C ARG A 73 -3.07 14.09 -4.59
N ALA A 74 -2.74 14.27 -5.88
CA ALA A 74 -3.73 14.56 -6.91
C ALA A 74 -4.71 13.39 -7.11
N ALA A 75 -4.21 12.16 -7.21
CA ALA A 75 -5.02 10.95 -7.30
C ALA A 75 -5.90 10.77 -6.06
N ALA A 76 -5.36 10.97 -4.85
CA ALA A 76 -6.11 10.90 -3.60
C ALA A 76 -7.30 11.87 -3.58
N SER A 77 -7.10 13.10 -4.09
CA SER A 77 -8.20 14.07 -4.21
C SER A 77 -9.31 13.59 -5.15
N VAL A 78 -8.95 12.99 -6.27
CA VAL A 78 -9.94 12.43 -7.24
C VAL A 78 -10.68 11.24 -6.66
N LEU A 79 -9.98 10.38 -5.90
CA LEU A 79 -10.55 9.18 -5.28
C LEU A 79 -11.38 9.48 -4.01
N GLY A 80 -11.39 10.72 -3.54
CA GLY A 80 -12.10 11.11 -2.32
C GLY A 80 -11.39 10.65 -1.04
N ILE A 81 -10.08 10.39 -1.10
CA ILE A 81 -9.25 10.08 0.06
C ILE A 81 -9.03 11.36 0.87
N GLN A 82 -9.37 11.35 2.15
CA GLN A 82 -9.32 12.54 2.99
C GLN A 82 -7.91 12.90 3.41
N GLU A 83 -7.07 11.91 3.63
CA GLU A 83 -5.70 12.11 4.10
C GLU A 83 -4.76 11.04 3.58
N VAL A 84 -3.54 11.45 3.23
CA VAL A 84 -2.43 10.59 2.81
C VAL A 84 -1.27 10.74 3.79
N SER A 85 -0.88 9.64 4.43
CA SER A 85 0.31 9.54 5.28
C SER A 85 1.43 8.81 4.52
N LEU A 86 2.58 9.46 4.36
CA LEU A 86 3.79 8.87 3.79
C LEU A 86 4.72 8.43 4.92
N LEU A 87 5.21 7.18 4.88
CA LEU A 87 6.12 6.66 5.90
C LEU A 87 7.60 6.86 5.57
N ASP A 88 7.93 7.22 4.33
CA ASP A 88 9.27 7.55 3.85
C ASP A 88 10.32 6.43 4.00
N TYR A 89 9.90 5.18 3.86
CA TYR A 89 10.82 4.05 3.76
C TYR A 89 11.47 3.98 2.38
N GLU A 90 12.56 3.23 2.29
CA GLU A 90 13.30 3.07 1.04
C GLU A 90 12.52 2.19 0.07
N ASP A 91 12.22 2.75 -1.11
CA ASP A 91 11.52 2.07 -2.20
C ASP A 91 12.38 0.98 -2.83
N GLY A 92 11.82 -0.21 -2.99
CA GLY A 92 12.48 -1.41 -3.48
C GLY A 92 13.20 -2.22 -2.39
N HIS A 93 13.16 -1.77 -1.12
CA HIS A 93 13.86 -2.41 0.00
C HIS A 93 13.02 -2.45 1.28
N LEU A 94 11.71 -2.48 1.15
CA LEU A 94 10.82 -2.42 2.31
C LEU A 94 10.97 -3.65 3.22
N GLU A 95 11.34 -4.81 2.67
CA GLU A 95 11.63 -6.04 3.41
C GLU A 95 12.83 -5.90 4.35
N ALA A 96 13.75 -4.97 4.06
CA ALA A 96 14.91 -4.68 4.91
C ALA A 96 14.60 -3.67 6.03
N ALA A 97 13.40 -3.08 6.07
CA ALA A 97 13.00 -2.15 7.10
C ALA A 97 13.00 -2.81 8.48
N ASN A 98 13.30 -2.02 9.53
CA ASN A 98 13.17 -2.51 10.90
C ASN A 98 11.69 -2.85 11.19
N ALA A 99 11.40 -4.14 11.31
CA ALA A 99 10.03 -4.64 11.44
C ALA A 99 9.31 -4.02 12.65
N ARG A 100 9.98 -3.83 13.79
CA ARG A 100 9.36 -3.24 14.98
C ARG A 100 8.99 -1.77 14.74
N GLU A 101 9.86 -1.03 14.07
CA GLU A 101 9.64 0.39 13.78
C GLU A 101 8.48 0.59 12.80
N ILE A 102 8.51 -0.10 11.64
CA ILE A 102 7.44 0.05 10.63
C ILE A 102 6.09 -0.41 11.16
N VAL A 103 6.06 -1.51 11.92
CA VAL A 103 4.83 -2.00 12.59
C VAL A 103 4.32 -0.95 13.58
N ALA A 104 5.19 -0.33 14.37
CA ALA A 104 4.80 0.72 15.30
C ALA A 104 4.25 1.97 14.58
N ARG A 105 4.87 2.37 13.46
CA ARG A 105 4.41 3.52 12.66
C ARG A 105 3.04 3.25 12.03
N ILE A 106 2.81 2.06 11.49
CA ILE A 106 1.49 1.68 10.94
C ILE A 106 0.46 1.55 12.07
N ALA A 107 0.81 0.94 13.21
CA ALA A 107 -0.07 0.84 14.37
C ALA A 107 -0.49 2.21 14.92
N ARG A 108 0.40 3.20 14.88
CA ARG A 108 0.10 4.59 15.24
C ARG A 108 -0.98 5.17 14.32
N GLU A 109 -0.87 4.96 13.02
CA GLU A 109 -1.88 5.40 12.05
C GLU A 109 -3.22 4.69 12.27
N LEU A 110 -3.20 3.39 12.55
CA LEU A 110 -4.41 2.62 12.90
C LEU A 110 -5.09 3.15 14.17
N ARG A 111 -4.32 3.47 15.22
CA ARG A 111 -4.87 4.06 16.46
C ARG A 111 -5.37 5.49 16.25
N ARG A 112 -4.72 6.28 15.41
CA ARG A 112 -5.11 7.65 15.08
C ARG A 112 -6.38 7.70 14.23
N VAL A 113 -6.40 6.98 13.13
CA VAL A 113 -7.51 6.95 12.16
C VAL A 113 -8.70 6.18 12.72
N ARG A 114 -8.46 5.13 13.50
CA ARG A 114 -9.47 4.21 14.04
C ARG A 114 -10.35 3.59 12.94
N PRO A 115 -9.77 2.94 11.92
CA PRO A 115 -10.54 2.41 10.80
C PRO A 115 -11.35 1.18 11.21
N HIS A 116 -12.56 1.05 10.68
CA HIS A 116 -13.36 -0.16 10.81
C HIS A 116 -12.83 -1.26 9.89
N VAL A 117 -12.34 -0.84 8.72
CA VAL A 117 -11.83 -1.72 7.67
C VAL A 117 -10.45 -1.27 7.25
N VAL A 118 -9.54 -2.23 7.08
CA VAL A 118 -8.24 -2.03 6.45
C VAL A 118 -8.21 -2.82 5.14
N VAL A 119 -7.60 -2.25 4.11
CA VAL A 119 -7.30 -2.93 2.84
C VAL A 119 -5.80 -2.86 2.57
N SER A 120 -5.23 -3.94 2.06
CA SER A 120 -3.81 -4.04 1.69
C SER A 120 -3.62 -5.12 0.63
N PHE A 121 -2.37 -5.35 0.23
CA PHE A 121 -2.01 -6.51 -0.60
C PHE A 121 -2.17 -7.81 0.19
N GLY A 122 -2.37 -8.91 -0.56
CA GLY A 122 -2.30 -10.26 -0.01
C GLY A 122 -0.86 -10.68 0.33
N PRO A 123 -0.68 -11.86 0.95
CA PRO A 123 0.64 -12.41 1.25
C PRO A 123 1.51 -12.64 0.02
N ASP A 124 0.89 -12.78 -1.15
CA ASP A 124 1.50 -12.92 -2.47
C ASP A 124 2.01 -11.59 -3.07
N GLY A 125 1.64 -10.46 -2.46
CA GLY A 125 1.97 -9.13 -2.96
C GLY A 125 1.30 -8.76 -4.28
N GLY A 126 0.18 -9.44 -4.62
CA GLY A 126 -0.59 -9.22 -5.84
C GLY A 126 0.06 -9.82 -7.09
N TYR A 127 1.29 -9.48 -7.39
CA TYR A 127 2.09 -10.04 -8.51
C TYR A 127 3.53 -10.38 -8.07
N GLY A 128 3.75 -10.61 -6.79
CA GLY A 128 5.04 -11.02 -6.25
C GLY A 128 6.03 -9.89 -6.01
N HIS A 129 5.58 -8.61 -5.95
CA HIS A 129 6.48 -7.50 -5.63
C HIS A 129 6.97 -7.61 -4.18
N PRO A 130 8.29 -7.56 -3.90
CA PRO A 130 8.82 -7.69 -2.54
C PRO A 130 8.24 -6.70 -1.54
N ASP A 131 8.13 -5.42 -1.93
CA ASP A 131 7.57 -4.37 -1.08
C ASP A 131 6.08 -4.59 -0.80
N HIS A 132 5.31 -5.17 -1.76
CA HIS A 132 3.90 -5.50 -1.54
C HIS A 132 3.74 -6.66 -0.56
N ILE A 133 4.62 -7.68 -0.65
CA ILE A 133 4.67 -8.79 0.30
C ILE A 133 5.03 -8.24 1.69
N ALA A 134 6.05 -7.39 1.77
CA ALA A 134 6.51 -6.81 3.03
C ALA A 134 5.41 -5.95 3.69
N ILE A 135 4.76 -5.04 2.94
CA ILE A 135 3.71 -4.18 3.51
C ILE A 135 2.49 -4.98 3.94
N SER A 136 2.14 -6.08 3.26
CA SER A 136 1.10 -7.01 3.68
C SER A 136 1.38 -7.60 5.06
N GLN A 137 2.61 -8.08 5.26
CA GLN A 137 3.06 -8.66 6.53
C GLN A 137 3.07 -7.60 7.65
N PHE A 138 3.66 -6.43 7.39
CA PHE A 138 3.71 -5.34 8.36
C PHE A 138 2.33 -4.80 8.73
N THR A 139 1.41 -4.69 7.77
CA THR A 139 0.03 -4.28 8.02
C THR A 139 -0.69 -5.27 8.92
N THR A 140 -0.55 -6.58 8.64
CA THR A 140 -1.15 -7.63 9.45
C THR A 140 -0.62 -7.60 10.89
N ALA A 141 0.70 -7.48 11.07
CA ALA A 141 1.32 -7.35 12.39
C ALA A 141 0.88 -6.05 13.10
N ALA A 142 0.78 -4.94 12.37
CA ALA A 142 0.39 -3.65 12.93
C ALA A 142 -1.07 -3.62 13.42
N ILE A 143 -1.97 -4.36 12.77
CA ILE A 143 -3.36 -4.51 13.22
C ILE A 143 -3.41 -5.18 14.60
N VAL A 144 -2.60 -6.23 14.82
CA VAL A 144 -2.48 -6.89 16.12
C VAL A 144 -1.87 -5.95 17.14
N ALA A 145 -0.77 -5.29 16.80
CA ALA A 145 -0.08 -4.32 17.65
C ALA A 145 -0.97 -3.12 18.02
N ALA A 146 -1.80 -2.64 17.11
CA ALA A 146 -2.71 -1.52 17.37
C ALA A 146 -3.79 -1.86 18.39
N ALA A 147 -4.22 -3.13 18.46
CA ALA A 147 -5.21 -3.62 19.41
C ALA A 147 -4.62 -3.92 20.80
N ASP A 148 -3.32 -4.16 20.89
CA ASP A 148 -2.62 -4.49 22.13
C ASP A 148 -2.27 -3.22 22.92
N GLY A 149 -2.86 -3.06 24.11
CA GLY A 149 -2.59 -1.92 25.01
C GLY A 149 -1.18 -1.89 25.57
N GLU A 150 -0.50 -3.03 25.62
CA GLU A 150 0.88 -3.15 26.11
C GLU A 150 1.92 -2.92 24.99
N PHE A 151 1.50 -2.89 23.72
CA PHE A 151 2.41 -2.57 22.63
C PHE A 151 2.78 -1.08 22.66
N ILE A 152 4.00 -0.79 23.06
CA ILE A 152 4.55 0.56 23.24
C ILE A 152 5.55 0.84 22.11
N GLY A 153 5.31 1.93 21.38
CA GLY A 153 6.28 2.63 20.54
C GLY A 153 6.36 4.08 21.00
N ASP A 154 7.35 4.83 20.57
CA ASP A 154 7.69 6.14 21.11
C ASP A 154 6.51 7.13 21.22
N ASP A 155 5.48 7.02 20.35
CA ASP A 155 4.28 7.88 20.39
C ASP A 155 2.98 7.10 20.64
N LEU A 156 3.02 5.78 20.80
CA LEU A 156 1.83 4.94 20.97
C LEU A 156 1.26 4.99 22.38
N ALA A 157 2.09 5.35 23.38
CA ALA A 157 1.69 5.39 24.79
C ALA A 157 0.56 6.38 25.08
N THR A 158 0.38 7.41 24.25
CA THR A 158 -0.67 8.42 24.40
C THR A 158 -1.95 8.08 23.63
N GLN A 159 -1.92 7.09 22.76
CA GLN A 159 -3.05 6.70 21.92
C GLN A 159 -3.78 5.47 22.49
N ARG A 160 -5.10 5.53 22.51
CA ARG A 160 -5.92 4.39 22.94
C ARG A 160 -5.82 3.25 21.94
N PRO A 161 -5.70 1.98 22.39
CA PRO A 161 -5.76 0.82 21.52
C PRO A 161 -6.98 0.84 20.59
N HIS A 162 -6.81 0.25 19.42
CA HIS A 162 -7.86 0.16 18.43
C HIS A 162 -7.88 -1.21 17.74
N SER A 163 -9.04 -1.85 17.75
CA SER A 163 -9.27 -3.12 17.05
C SER A 163 -9.93 -2.86 15.70
N VAL A 164 -9.26 -3.25 14.63
CA VAL A 164 -9.81 -3.23 13.27
C VAL A 164 -10.84 -4.35 13.14
N SER A 165 -12.02 -4.05 12.59
CA SER A 165 -13.09 -5.05 12.48
C SER A 165 -12.83 -6.04 11.35
N LYS A 166 -12.24 -5.60 10.22
CA LYS A 166 -11.98 -6.42 9.03
C LYS A 166 -10.71 -5.98 8.31
N LEU A 167 -9.92 -6.95 7.89
CA LEU A 167 -8.83 -6.80 6.95
C LEU A 167 -9.23 -7.49 5.64
N TYR A 168 -9.10 -6.79 4.52
CA TYR A 168 -9.28 -7.35 3.19
C TYR A 168 -8.00 -7.22 2.38
N TYR A 169 -7.70 -8.25 1.64
CA TYR A 169 -6.59 -8.27 0.70
C TYR A 169 -7.06 -8.06 -0.73
N GLN A 170 -6.24 -7.40 -1.54
CA GLN A 170 -6.41 -7.38 -2.98
C GLN A 170 -6.31 -8.82 -3.50
N ALA A 171 -7.27 -9.20 -4.32
CA ALA A 171 -7.25 -10.47 -5.04
C ALA A 171 -7.61 -10.22 -6.50
N TRP A 172 -6.92 -10.92 -7.39
CA TRP A 172 -7.25 -10.94 -8.81
C TRP A 172 -8.16 -12.15 -9.07
N PRO A 173 -9.38 -11.96 -9.59
CA PRO A 173 -10.22 -13.08 -9.99
C PRO A 173 -9.51 -13.93 -11.07
N GLU A 174 -9.66 -15.24 -11.01
CA GLU A 174 -9.10 -16.18 -11.99
C GLU A 174 -9.45 -15.80 -13.44
N SER A 175 -10.68 -15.35 -13.67
CA SER A 175 -11.14 -14.87 -14.97
C SER A 175 -10.36 -13.66 -15.50
N THR A 176 -9.98 -12.73 -14.61
CA THR A 176 -9.15 -11.58 -14.97
C THR A 176 -7.74 -12.04 -15.31
N TRP A 177 -7.20 -12.95 -14.52
CA TRP A 177 -5.88 -13.52 -14.73
C TRP A 177 -5.79 -14.27 -16.07
N SER A 178 -6.75 -15.16 -16.33
CA SER A 178 -6.85 -15.89 -17.59
C SER A 178 -6.98 -14.96 -18.81
N ALA A 179 -7.71 -13.85 -18.68
CA ALA A 179 -7.81 -12.84 -19.73
C ALA A 179 -6.47 -12.13 -20.00
N TYR A 180 -5.71 -11.83 -18.96
CA TYR A 180 -4.36 -11.26 -19.08
C TYR A 180 -3.40 -12.25 -19.75
N GLU A 181 -3.37 -13.51 -19.34
CA GLU A 181 -2.55 -14.55 -19.95
C GLU A 181 -2.87 -14.75 -21.44
N ALA A 182 -4.16 -14.79 -21.77
CA ALA A 182 -4.60 -14.92 -23.16
C ALA A 182 -4.25 -13.69 -24.03
N GLY A 183 -4.29 -12.48 -23.44
CA GLY A 183 -4.04 -11.22 -24.16
C GLY A 183 -2.56 -10.87 -24.30
N ILE A 184 -1.73 -11.21 -23.32
CA ILE A 184 -0.34 -10.73 -23.20
C ILE A 184 0.68 -11.89 -23.36
N GLN A 185 0.23 -13.13 -23.47
CA GLN A 185 1.00 -14.37 -23.65
C GLN A 185 2.07 -14.69 -22.59
N LYS A 186 2.55 -13.71 -21.81
CA LYS A 186 3.47 -13.89 -20.69
C LYS A 186 3.47 -12.64 -19.84
N LEU A 187 2.87 -12.70 -18.66
CA LEU A 187 3.04 -11.65 -17.66
C LEU A 187 4.35 -11.88 -16.92
N SER A 188 5.43 -11.33 -17.45
CA SER A 188 6.66 -11.19 -16.69
C SER A 188 6.95 -9.71 -16.48
N SER A 189 7.32 -9.33 -15.27
CA SER A 189 7.82 -8.00 -14.96
C SER A 189 9.23 -8.13 -14.41
N THR A 190 10.11 -7.20 -14.76
CA THR A 190 11.42 -7.10 -14.14
C THR A 190 11.32 -6.10 -13.01
N VAL A 191 11.36 -6.59 -11.78
CA VAL A 191 11.37 -5.78 -10.57
C VAL A 191 12.76 -5.91 -9.96
N ASP A 192 13.45 -4.79 -9.77
CA ASP A 192 14.81 -4.72 -9.21
C ASP A 192 15.86 -5.58 -9.96
N GLY A 193 15.71 -5.67 -11.29
CA GLY A 193 16.60 -6.47 -12.14
C GLY A 193 16.30 -7.97 -12.13
N ILE A 194 15.29 -8.42 -11.41
CA ILE A 194 14.85 -9.82 -11.35
C ILE A 194 13.59 -9.97 -12.18
N GLU A 195 13.66 -10.87 -13.19
CA GLU A 195 12.46 -11.26 -13.94
C GLU A 195 11.54 -12.06 -13.01
N ARG A 196 10.32 -11.56 -12.81
CA ARG A 196 9.27 -12.22 -12.06
C ARG A 196 8.15 -12.60 -13.01
N ILE A 197 7.82 -13.87 -13.01
CA ILE A 197 6.66 -14.38 -13.76
C ILE A 197 5.49 -14.31 -12.79
N ALA A 198 4.48 -13.53 -13.13
CA ALA A 198 3.23 -13.57 -12.41
C ALA A 198 2.57 -14.92 -12.67
N THR A 199 2.53 -15.78 -11.68
CA THR A 199 1.79 -17.05 -11.72
C THR A 199 0.36 -16.81 -11.24
N ALA A 200 -0.59 -17.38 -11.94
CA ALA A 200 -2.02 -17.15 -11.68
C ALA A 200 -2.47 -17.53 -10.28
N TRP A 201 -1.90 -18.48 -9.61
CA TRP A 201 -2.10 -18.83 -8.20
C TRP A 201 -0.95 -19.71 -7.74
N PRO A 202 -0.39 -19.49 -6.53
CA PRO A 202 0.40 -20.54 -5.93
C PRO A 202 -0.51 -21.73 -5.66
N ASP A 203 -0.08 -22.93 -6.04
CA ASP A 203 -0.71 -24.17 -5.61
C ASP A 203 -0.52 -24.31 -4.10
N TRP A 204 -1.53 -23.93 -3.34
CA TRP A 204 -1.57 -24.11 -1.88
C TRP A 204 -2.83 -24.75 -1.40
#